data_067f7cb3a0e5cc33839cc12f0141aa6f
#
_entry.id   067f7cb3a0e5cc33839cc12f0141aa6f
#
_cell.length_a   1.000
_cell.length_b   1.000
_cell.length_c   1.000
_cell.angle_alpha   90.00
_cell.angle_beta   90.00
_cell.angle_gamma   90.00
#
_symmetry.space_group_name_H-M   'P 1'
#
loop_
_entity.id
_entity.type
_entity.pdbx_description
1 polymer ?
#
loop_
_entity_poly.entity_id
_entity_poly.type
_entity_poly.pdbx_seq_one_letter_code
_entity_poly.pdbx_strand_id
1 'polypeptide(L)' 'MDAKKFGAFISERRKEQHMTQAGLAGKIGVTDKAVSRWERGLGFPDINTMEPLATALGVSLLEL' A
#
# COMPACT_ATOMS: atom_id res chain seq x y z
N MET A 1 9.79 -8.17 -8.62
CA MET A 1 8.91 -8.13 -7.44
C MET A 1 7.58 -8.77 -7.79
N ASP A 2 7.06 -9.57 -6.88
CA ASP A 2 5.82 -10.32 -7.06
C ASP A 2 4.65 -9.49 -6.52
N ALA A 3 3.61 -9.31 -7.32
CA ALA A 3 2.45 -8.51 -6.92
C ALA A 3 1.75 -9.08 -5.69
N LYS A 4 1.70 -10.40 -5.54
CA LYS A 4 1.08 -11.01 -4.36
C LYS A 4 1.89 -10.76 -3.11
N LYS A 5 3.22 -10.87 -3.19
CA LYS A 5 4.09 -10.60 -2.05
C LYS A 5 4.05 -9.11 -1.67
N PHE A 6 4.05 -8.25 -2.67
CA PHE A 6 3.90 -6.81 -2.45
C PHE A 6 2.60 -6.52 -1.73
N GLY A 7 1.49 -7.09 -2.22
CA GLY A 7 0.17 -6.88 -1.63
C GLY A 7 0.09 -7.38 -0.18
N ALA A 8 0.64 -8.56 0.08
CA ALA A 8 0.67 -9.11 1.44
C ALA A 8 1.48 -8.23 2.38
N PHE A 9 2.62 -7.71 1.91
CA PHE A 9 3.47 -6.84 2.70
C PHE A 9 2.76 -5.54 3.09
N ILE A 10 2.14 -4.86 2.12
CA ILE A 10 1.46 -3.59 2.43
C ILE A 10 0.24 -3.80 3.31
N SER A 11 -0.48 -4.92 3.14
CA SER A 11 -1.62 -5.25 4.00
C SER A 11 -1.17 -5.43 5.45
N GLU A 12 -0.10 -6.18 5.65
CA GLU A 12 0.44 -6.42 6.98
C GLU A 12 0.91 -5.12 7.64
N ARG A 13 1.68 -4.30 6.90
CA ARG A 13 2.15 -3.02 7.43
C ARG A 13 1.00 -2.08 7.76
N ARG A 14 -0.02 -2.03 6.88
CA ARG A 14 -1.20 -1.22 7.13
C ARG A 14 -1.87 -1.60 8.45
N LYS A 15 -2.05 -2.91 8.66
CA LYS A 15 -2.70 -3.41 9.89
C LYS A 15 -1.85 -3.10 11.11
N GLU A 16 -0.53 -3.23 10.99
CA GLU A 16 0.39 -2.88 12.09
C GLU A 16 0.29 -1.41 12.46
N GLN A 17 -0.04 -0.54 11.50
CA GLN A 17 -0.24 0.88 11.74
C GLN A 17 -1.68 1.20 12.17
N HIS A 18 -2.51 0.19 12.36
CA HIS A 18 -3.91 0.32 12.78
C HIS A 18 -4.74 1.14 11.81
N MET A 19 -4.45 1.04 10.51
CA MET A 19 -5.21 1.75 9.47
C MET A 19 -6.17 0.81 8.75
N THR A 20 -7.31 1.35 8.33
CA THR A 20 -8.19 0.67 7.39
C THR A 20 -7.67 0.90 5.96
N GLN A 21 -8.20 0.15 4.99
CA GLN A 21 -7.87 0.41 3.58
C GLN A 21 -8.26 1.83 3.19
N ALA A 22 -9.44 2.28 3.62
CA ALA A 22 -9.90 3.64 3.34
C ALA A 22 -8.99 4.68 4.02
N GLY A 23 -8.54 4.40 5.23
CA GLY A 23 -7.64 5.29 5.95
C GLY A 23 -6.31 5.46 5.22
N LEU A 24 -5.72 4.37 4.77
CA LEU A 24 -4.49 4.43 3.99
C LEU A 24 -4.72 5.17 2.67
N ALA A 25 -5.81 4.84 1.97
CA ALA A 25 -6.14 5.49 0.71
C ALA A 25 -6.24 7.00 0.85
N GLY A 26 -6.90 7.46 1.92
CA GLY A 26 -7.03 8.90 2.18
C GLY A 26 -5.70 9.59 2.41
N LYS A 27 -4.76 8.90 3.06
CA LYS A 27 -3.44 9.47 3.33
C LYS A 27 -2.61 9.68 2.07
N ILE A 28 -2.81 8.85 1.06
CA ILE A 28 -1.97 8.89 -0.14
C ILE A 28 -2.74 9.35 -1.38
N GLY A 29 -3.99 9.76 -1.21
CA GLY A 29 -4.75 10.39 -2.30
C GLY A 29 -5.24 9.41 -3.36
N VAL A 30 -5.56 8.17 -2.97
CA VAL A 30 -6.11 7.17 -3.90
C VAL A 30 -7.44 6.66 -3.34
N THR A 31 -8.09 5.75 -4.06
CA THR A 31 -9.33 5.15 -3.60
C THR A 31 -9.04 3.90 -2.76
N ASP A 32 -9.98 3.55 -1.88
CA ASP A 32 -9.88 2.31 -1.12
C ASP A 32 -9.89 1.08 -2.02
N LYS A 33 -10.56 1.18 -3.17
CA LYS A 33 -10.55 0.09 -4.16
C LYS A 33 -9.16 -0.14 -4.74
N ALA A 34 -8.40 0.94 -4.94
CA ALA A 34 -7.02 0.81 -5.41
C ALA A 34 -6.18 0.05 -4.38
N VAL A 35 -6.27 0.43 -3.10
CA VAL A 35 -5.55 -0.25 -2.03
C VAL A 35 -5.96 -1.72 -1.98
N SER A 36 -7.25 -2.00 -2.06
CA SER A 36 -7.76 -3.38 -2.07
C SER A 36 -7.17 -4.20 -3.21
N ARG A 37 -7.08 -3.61 -4.42
CA ARG A 37 -6.49 -4.31 -5.56
C ARG A 37 -5.03 -4.67 -5.31
N TRP A 38 -4.26 -3.73 -4.78
CA TRP A 38 -2.85 -4.00 -4.50
C TRP A 38 -2.71 -5.11 -3.46
N GLU A 39 -3.52 -5.05 -2.39
CA GLU A 39 -3.43 -6.06 -1.32
C GLU A 39 -3.84 -7.45 -1.78
N ARG A 40 -4.69 -7.53 -2.79
CA ARG A 40 -5.09 -8.82 -3.38
C ARG A 40 -4.13 -9.32 -4.45
N GLY A 41 -3.06 -8.57 -4.70
CA GLY A 41 -2.07 -8.97 -5.69
C GLY A 41 -2.49 -8.76 -7.13
N LEU A 42 -3.41 -7.83 -7.38
CA LEU A 42 -3.97 -7.58 -8.70
C LEU A 42 -3.27 -6.44 -9.45
N GLY A 43 -2.23 -5.88 -8.89
CA GLY A 43 -1.47 -4.81 -9.53
C GLY A 43 -0.65 -4.04 -8.53
N PHE A 44 0.09 -3.06 -9.04
CA PHE A 44 0.96 -2.18 -8.27
C PHE A 44 0.48 -0.75 -8.36
N PRO A 45 0.81 0.10 -7.36
CA PRO A 45 0.62 1.54 -7.50
C PRO A 45 1.48 2.08 -8.64
N ASP A 46 1.12 3.24 -9.18
CA ASP A 46 2.01 3.89 -10.12
C ASP A 46 3.23 4.45 -9.38
N ILE A 47 4.25 4.82 -10.15
CA ILE A 47 5.53 5.23 -9.57
C ILE A 47 5.40 6.46 -8.68
N ASN A 48 4.47 7.35 -9.00
CA ASN A 48 4.28 8.58 -8.23
C ASN A 48 3.60 8.33 -6.89
N THR A 49 2.95 7.18 -6.73
CA THR A 49 2.27 6.79 -5.50
C THR A 49 3.17 5.99 -4.56
N MET A 50 4.25 5.41 -5.08
CA MET A 50 5.10 4.51 -4.28
C MET A 50 5.72 5.20 -3.07
N GLU A 51 6.26 6.42 -3.23
CA GLU A 51 6.89 7.11 -2.11
C GLU A 51 5.90 7.53 -1.03
N PRO A 52 4.75 8.16 -1.39
CA PRO A 52 3.72 8.43 -0.38
C PRO A 52 3.25 7.18 0.34
N LEU A 53 3.13 6.06 -0.38
CA LEU A 53 2.73 4.79 0.22
C LEU A 53 3.76 4.32 1.24
N ALA A 54 5.04 4.34 0.89
CA ALA A 54 6.10 3.95 1.81
C ALA A 54 6.07 4.82 3.08
N THR A 55 5.92 6.14 2.91
CA THR A 55 5.85 7.06 4.03
C THR A 55 4.66 6.74 4.93
N ALA A 56 3.49 6.51 4.36
CA ALA A 56 2.28 6.21 5.13
C ALA A 56 2.41 4.90 5.89
N LEU A 57 3.13 3.92 5.34
CA LEU A 57 3.33 2.63 5.98
C LEU A 57 4.51 2.61 6.95
N GLY A 58 5.28 3.69 7.02
CA GLY A 58 6.43 3.78 7.92
C GLY A 58 7.60 2.90 7.49
N VAL A 59 7.77 2.71 6.18
CA VAL A 59 8.87 1.91 5.64
C VAL A 59 9.65 2.74 4.63
N SER A 60 10.86 2.30 4.30
CA SER A 60 11.62 2.95 3.24
C SER A 60 11.10 2.49 1.88
N LEU A 61 11.35 3.31 0.85
CA LEU A 61 10.95 2.96 -0.51
C LEU A 61 11.58 1.63 -0.95
N LEU A 62 12.79 1.35 -0.48
CA LEU A 62 13.51 0.11 -0.82
C LEU A 62 12.83 -1.14 -0.27
N GLU A 63 12.00 -0.99 0.77
CA GLU A 63 11.29 -2.14 1.35
C GLU A 63 10.08 -2.54 0.54
N LEU A 64 9.62 -1.67 -0.32
CA LEU A 64 8.51 -1.98 -1.23
C LEU A 64 9.08 -2.66 -2.51
#